data_79d55345ec30b2e68fb0849aeab9eeb1
#
_entry.id   79d55345ec30b2e68fb0849aeab9eeb1
#
_cell.length_a   1.000
_cell.length_b   1.000
_cell.length_c   1.000
_cell.angle_alpha   90.00
_cell.angle_beta   90.00
_cell.angle_gamma   90.00
#
_symmetry.space_group_name_H-M   'P 1'
#
loop_
_entity.id
_entity.type
_entity.pdbx_description
1 polymer ?
#
loop_
_entity_poly.entity_id
_entity_poly.type
_entity_poly.pdbx_seq_one_letter_code
_entity_poly.pdbx_strand_id
1 'polypeptide(L)'
;MPKNIAVVIQEDPRKTHRPVEALRIALGLSAGSHMTTVVLLGEAARLLGDETDDILDIEILEKYLPAIKQLEIQFIIQDIHNPIEVQDDFSVKRENDETIRSFIQSMDCTLVF
;
A
#
# COMPACT_ATOMS: atom_id res chain seq x y z
N MET A 1 -6.58 11.52 19.22
CA MET A 1 -5.36 10.75 19.46
C MET A 1 -4.96 10.00 18.20
N PRO A 2 -3.67 9.94 17.88
CA PRO A 2 -3.23 9.17 16.73
C PRO A 2 -3.53 7.68 16.90
N LYS A 3 -3.89 7.02 15.82
CA LYS A 3 -4.19 5.59 15.82
C LYS A 3 -3.25 4.87 14.87
N ASN A 4 -3.07 3.58 15.12
CA ASN A 4 -2.35 2.69 14.20
C ASN A 4 -3.38 2.11 13.22
N ILE A 5 -3.24 2.45 11.94
CA ILE A 5 -4.20 2.08 10.91
C ILE A 5 -3.51 1.27 9.82
N ALA A 6 -4.11 0.15 9.46
CA ALA A 6 -3.69 -0.64 8.31
C ALA A 6 -4.64 -0.37 7.14
N VAL A 7 -4.09 -0.04 5.97
CA VAL A 7 -4.84 0.06 4.73
C VAL A 7 -4.44 -1.15 3.88
N VAL A 8 -5.33 -2.11 3.77
CA VAL A 8 -5.08 -3.37 3.07
C VAL A 8 -5.62 -3.27 1.65
N ILE A 9 -4.77 -3.46 0.67
CA ILE A 9 -5.13 -3.42 -0.74
C ILE A 9 -4.98 -4.82 -1.30
N GLN A 10 -6.06 -5.42 -1.75
CA GLN A 10 -6.08 -6.80 -2.25
C GLN A 10 -6.45 -6.89 -3.72
N GLU A 11 -6.98 -5.83 -4.32
CA GLU A 11 -7.40 -5.85 -5.71
C GLU A 11 -6.27 -5.48 -6.67
N ASP A 12 -6.36 -5.97 -7.90
CA ASP A 12 -5.38 -5.71 -8.94
C ASP A 12 -5.55 -4.28 -9.45
N PRO A 13 -4.52 -3.42 -9.37
CA PRO A 13 -4.63 -2.03 -9.81
C PRO A 13 -4.82 -1.87 -11.34
N ARG A 14 -4.63 -2.94 -12.11
CA ARG A 14 -4.87 -2.92 -13.54
C ARG A 14 -6.35 -3.13 -13.88
N LYS A 15 -7.15 -3.60 -12.93
CA LYS A 15 -8.56 -4.01 -13.14
C LYS A 15 -9.56 -3.10 -12.46
N THR A 16 -9.15 -2.33 -11.48
CA THR A 16 -10.05 -1.49 -10.70
C THR A 16 -9.34 -0.24 -10.21
N HIS A 17 -10.10 0.82 -9.95
CA HIS A 17 -9.61 2.09 -9.40
C HIS A 17 -9.36 2.03 -7.90
N ARG A 18 -9.82 0.99 -7.19
CA ARG A 18 -9.76 0.93 -5.73
C ARG A 18 -8.35 0.99 -5.16
N PRO A 19 -7.34 0.31 -5.74
CA PRO A 19 -5.98 0.42 -5.21
C PRO A 19 -5.41 1.83 -5.17
N VAL A 20 -5.58 2.61 -6.25
CA VAL A 20 -5.12 4.00 -6.28
C VAL A 20 -5.91 4.85 -5.29
N GLU A 21 -7.23 4.65 -5.22
CA GLU A 21 -8.08 5.33 -4.25
C GLU A 21 -7.65 5.03 -2.80
N ALA A 22 -7.28 3.80 -2.53
CA ALA A 22 -6.78 3.40 -1.21
C ALA A 22 -5.50 4.16 -0.83
N LEU A 23 -4.62 4.40 -1.78
CA LEU A 23 -3.41 5.20 -1.52
C LEU A 23 -3.76 6.65 -1.19
N ARG A 24 -4.76 7.20 -1.84
CA ARG A 24 -5.25 8.55 -1.52
C ARG A 24 -5.70 8.63 -0.06
N ILE A 25 -6.44 7.62 0.37
CA ILE A 25 -6.93 7.53 1.75
C ILE A 25 -5.75 7.39 2.72
N ALA A 26 -4.76 6.55 2.40
CA ALA A 26 -3.58 6.37 3.23
C ALA A 26 -2.79 7.68 3.39
N LEU A 27 -2.67 8.46 2.31
CA LEU A 27 -2.03 9.77 2.36
C LEU A 27 -2.77 10.72 3.31
N GLY A 28 -4.10 10.75 3.21
CA GLY A 28 -4.91 11.60 4.08
C GLY A 28 -4.77 11.23 5.56
N LEU A 29 -4.76 9.94 5.85
CA LEU A 29 -4.59 9.46 7.23
C LEU A 29 -3.21 9.80 7.78
N SER A 30 -2.16 9.63 6.97
CA SER A 30 -0.79 9.96 7.38
C SER A 30 -0.61 11.46 7.59
N ALA A 31 -1.21 12.27 6.72
CA ALA A 31 -1.19 13.73 6.87
C ALA A 31 -1.95 14.17 8.13
N GLY A 32 -2.95 13.38 8.56
CA GLY A 32 -3.70 13.61 9.79
C GLY A 32 -3.01 13.09 11.05
N SER A 33 -1.73 12.76 10.97
CA SER A 33 -0.89 12.30 12.08
C SER A 33 -1.20 10.88 12.59
N HIS A 34 -1.93 10.08 11.83
CA HIS A 34 -2.11 8.68 12.17
C HIS A 34 -0.91 7.85 11.68
N MET A 35 -0.59 6.80 12.43
CA MET A 35 0.44 5.84 12.01
C MET A 35 -0.18 4.89 11.01
N THR A 36 0.10 5.11 9.73
CA THR A 36 -0.54 4.37 8.64
C THR A 36 0.46 3.42 7.99
N THR A 37 0.07 2.16 7.86
CA THR A 37 0.82 1.14 7.12
C THR A 37 -0.07 0.60 6.01
N VAL A 38 0.47 0.52 4.80
CA VAL A 38 -0.24 -0.02 3.65
C VAL A 38 0.21 -1.47 3.45
N VAL A 39 -0.75 -2.39 3.41
CA VAL A 39 -0.49 -3.81 3.16
C VAL A 39 -0.92 -4.14 1.75
N LEU A 40 0.02 -4.59 0.92
CA LEU A 40 -0.24 -4.92 -0.49
C LEU A 40 -0.26 -6.45 -0.65
N LEU A 41 -1.42 -6.98 -1.03
CA LEU A 41 -1.63 -8.41 -1.23
C LEU A 41 -1.62 -8.74 -2.73
N GLY A 42 -0.93 -9.81 -3.10
CA GLY A 42 -0.92 -10.29 -4.47
C GLY A 42 -0.51 -9.23 -5.48
N GLU A 43 -1.33 -9.02 -6.49
CA GLU A 43 -1.05 -8.07 -7.57
C GLU A 43 -1.07 -6.61 -7.15
N ALA A 44 -1.57 -6.29 -5.96
CA ALA A 44 -1.58 -4.92 -5.47
C ALA A 44 -0.17 -4.32 -5.34
N ALA A 45 0.85 -5.15 -5.19
CA ALA A 45 2.24 -4.70 -5.14
C ALA A 45 2.67 -3.97 -6.43
N ARG A 46 1.95 -4.15 -7.52
CA ARG A 46 2.22 -3.44 -8.79
C ARG A 46 2.11 -1.93 -8.67
N LEU A 47 1.40 -1.42 -7.64
CA LEU A 47 1.34 0.02 -7.38
C LEU A 47 2.73 0.63 -7.17
N LEU A 48 3.67 -0.13 -6.64
CA LEU A 48 5.05 0.33 -6.38
C LEU A 48 6.05 -0.21 -7.40
N GLY A 49 5.57 -0.92 -8.41
CA GLY A 49 6.44 -1.55 -9.41
C GLY A 49 7.00 -0.55 -10.43
N ASP A 50 7.94 -1.01 -11.23
CA ASP A 50 8.54 -0.22 -12.30
C ASP A 50 7.65 -0.16 -13.54
N GLU A 51 6.85 -1.20 -13.77
CA GLU A 51 5.96 -1.29 -14.92
C GLU A 51 4.53 -0.93 -14.51
N THR A 52 4.14 0.32 -14.75
CA THR A 52 2.86 0.84 -14.28
C THR A 52 1.94 1.31 -15.40
N ASP A 53 2.33 1.13 -16.66
CA ASP A 53 1.57 1.66 -17.80
C ASP A 53 0.14 1.14 -17.88
N ASP A 54 -0.12 -0.05 -17.38
CA ASP A 54 -1.42 -0.69 -17.42
C ASP A 54 -2.25 -0.52 -16.14
N ILE A 55 -1.76 0.28 -15.19
CA ILE A 55 -2.50 0.57 -13.97
C ILE A 55 -3.58 1.60 -14.26
N LEU A 56 -4.79 1.34 -13.79
CA LEU A 56 -5.89 2.30 -13.89
C LEU A 56 -5.57 3.51 -13.02
N ASP A 57 -5.82 4.70 -13.56
CA ASP A 57 -5.52 5.98 -12.89
C ASP A 57 -4.02 6.21 -12.66
N ILE A 58 -3.18 5.70 -13.56
CA ILE A 58 -1.72 5.86 -13.44
C ILE A 58 -1.30 7.33 -13.24
N GLU A 59 -1.97 8.26 -13.92
CA GLU A 59 -1.65 9.69 -13.78
C GLU A 59 -1.89 10.19 -12.36
N ILE A 60 -2.94 9.69 -11.71
CA ILE A 60 -3.26 10.03 -10.33
C ILE A 60 -2.23 9.39 -9.40
N LEU A 61 -1.90 8.12 -9.65
CA LEU A 61 -0.89 7.41 -8.88
C LEU A 61 0.44 8.15 -8.90
N GLU A 62 0.87 8.62 -10.08
CA GLU A 62 2.14 9.34 -10.22
C GLU A 62 2.18 10.63 -9.41
N LYS A 63 1.02 11.24 -9.14
CA LYS A 63 0.94 12.42 -8.29
C LYS A 63 1.08 12.06 -6.81
N TYR A 64 0.62 10.87 -6.42
CA TYR A 64 0.67 10.45 -5.02
C TYR A 64 2.04 9.91 -4.60
N LEU A 65 2.77 9.26 -5.51
CA LEU A 65 4.03 8.60 -5.16
C LEU A 65 5.06 9.51 -4.51
N PRO A 66 5.31 10.74 -5.00
CA PRO A 66 6.26 11.64 -4.32
C PRO A 66 5.85 11.97 -2.88
N ALA A 67 4.55 12.20 -2.63
CA ALA A 67 4.05 12.48 -1.30
C ALA A 67 4.20 11.28 -0.38
N ILE A 68 3.96 10.08 -0.90
CA ILE A 68 4.14 8.82 -0.17
C ILE A 68 5.59 8.67 0.27
N LYS A 69 6.54 8.95 -0.61
CA LYS A 69 7.97 8.90 -0.29
C LYS A 69 8.33 9.94 0.78
N GLN A 70 7.81 11.15 0.64
CA GLN A 70 8.10 12.24 1.56
C GLN A 70 7.57 11.96 2.96
N LEU A 71 6.39 11.39 3.07
CA LEU A 71 5.78 11.02 4.35
C LEU A 71 6.34 9.72 4.93
N GLU A 72 7.19 9.03 4.19
CA GLU A 72 7.81 7.77 4.61
C GLU A 72 6.77 6.72 5.04
N ILE A 73 5.68 6.60 4.27
CA ILE A 73 4.64 5.63 4.55
C ILE A 73 5.21 4.21 4.45
N GLN A 74 4.94 3.39 5.46
CA GLN A 74 5.42 2.03 5.51
C GLN A 74 4.55 1.11 4.68
N PHE A 75 5.19 0.20 3.93
CA PHE A 75 4.49 -0.82 3.14
C PHE A 75 4.88 -2.20 3.61
N ILE A 76 3.90 -3.08 3.69
CA ILE A 76 4.11 -4.51 3.87
C ILE A 76 3.60 -5.18 2.61
N ILE A 77 4.46 -5.97 1.95
CA ILE A 77 4.10 -6.69 0.73
C ILE A 77 4.03 -8.18 1.06
N GLN A 78 2.95 -8.81 0.64
CA GLN A 78 2.77 -10.24 0.79
C GLN A 78 3.87 -10.98 0.02
N ASP A 79 4.54 -11.90 0.72
CA ASP A 79 5.56 -12.74 0.10
C ASP A 79 4.85 -13.82 -0.72
N ILE A 80 5.00 -13.77 -2.04
CA ILE A 80 4.33 -14.66 -2.97
C ILE A 80 5.32 -15.36 -3.88
N HIS A 81 4.88 -16.44 -4.49
CA HIS A 81 5.64 -17.10 -5.55
C HIS A 81 5.69 -16.14 -6.76
N ASN A 82 6.83 -15.95 -7.38
CA ASN A 82 7.06 -14.94 -8.43
C ASN A 82 6.78 -13.51 -7.93
N PRO A 83 7.58 -13.01 -6.99
CA PRO A 83 7.34 -11.70 -6.41
C PRO A 83 7.48 -10.58 -7.45
N ILE A 84 6.65 -9.55 -7.28
CA ILE A 84 6.70 -8.34 -8.09
C ILE A 84 7.84 -7.47 -7.58
N GLU A 85 8.71 -7.02 -8.48
CA GLU A 85 9.78 -6.09 -8.12
C GLU A 85 9.19 -4.70 -7.92
N VAL A 86 9.65 -4.04 -6.85
CA VAL A 86 9.18 -2.70 -6.50
C VAL A 86 10.37 -1.73 -6.51
N GLN A 87 10.06 -0.44 -6.67
CA GLN A 87 11.07 0.61 -6.67
C GLN A 87 11.74 0.71 -5.31
N ASP A 88 13.04 1.01 -5.31
CA ASP A 88 13.86 1.03 -4.09
C ASP A 88 13.56 2.20 -3.15
N ASP A 89 12.89 3.23 -3.64
CA ASP A 89 12.68 4.47 -2.88
C ASP A 89 11.61 4.36 -1.79
N PHE A 90 10.91 3.23 -1.73
CA PHE A 90 9.83 3.03 -0.76
C PHE A 90 10.31 2.21 0.42
N SER A 91 9.68 2.47 1.57
CA SER A 91 9.93 1.72 2.81
C SER A 91 9.07 0.46 2.78
N VAL A 92 9.66 -0.66 2.37
CA VAL A 92 8.94 -1.91 2.08
C VAL A 92 9.51 -3.07 2.89
N LYS A 93 8.62 -3.87 3.47
CA LYS A 93 8.94 -5.17 4.08
C LYS A 93 8.12 -6.25 3.41
N ARG A 94 8.75 -7.37 3.09
CA ARG A 94 8.05 -8.54 2.57
C ARG A 94 7.80 -9.51 3.72
N GLU A 95 6.55 -9.93 3.88
CA GLU A 95 6.16 -10.79 4.99
C GLU A 95 5.23 -11.91 4.51
N ASN A 96 5.23 -13.03 5.25
CA ASN A 96 4.33 -14.13 4.96
C ASN A 96 2.91 -13.83 5.47
N ASP A 97 1.95 -14.66 5.08
CA ASP A 97 0.54 -14.47 5.41
C ASP A 97 0.29 -14.44 6.92
N GLU A 98 0.96 -15.30 7.66
CA GLU A 98 0.78 -15.37 9.11
C GLU A 98 1.25 -14.09 9.80
N THR A 99 2.41 -13.58 9.40
CA THR A 99 2.95 -12.33 9.94
C THR A 99 2.05 -11.15 9.58
N ILE A 100 1.54 -11.10 8.35
CA ILE A 100 0.60 -10.05 7.92
C ILE A 100 -0.68 -10.11 8.74
N ARG A 101 -1.23 -11.31 8.96
CA ARG A 101 -2.44 -11.47 9.76
C ARG A 101 -2.24 -10.97 11.19
N SER A 102 -1.13 -11.34 11.82
CA SER A 102 -0.81 -10.89 13.17
C SER A 102 -0.65 -9.38 13.24
N PHE A 103 -0.01 -8.79 12.21
CA PHE A 103 0.15 -7.35 12.13
C PHE A 103 -1.20 -6.65 12.06
N ILE A 104 -2.10 -7.12 11.19
CA ILE A 104 -3.43 -6.51 11.03
C ILE A 104 -4.21 -6.59 12.32
N GLN A 105 -4.13 -7.71 13.05
CA GLN A 105 -4.82 -7.89 14.34
C GLN A 105 -4.31 -6.92 15.41
N SER A 106 -3.08 -6.42 15.29
CA SER A 106 -2.51 -5.48 16.24
C SER A 106 -2.90 -4.03 15.97
N MET A 107 -3.55 -3.75 14.85
CA MET A 107 -3.92 -2.39 14.46
C MET A 107 -5.19 -1.92 15.18
N ASP A 108 -5.29 -0.62 15.40
CA ASP A 108 -6.50 -0.01 15.97
C ASP A 108 -7.66 -0.04 14.99
N CYS A 109 -7.35 0.09 13.69
CA CYS A 109 -8.35 0.11 12.63
C CYS A 109 -7.75 -0.49 11.37
N THR A 110 -8.56 -1.21 10.59
CA THR A 110 -8.13 -1.79 9.32
C THR A 110 -9.16 -1.46 8.25
N LEU A 111 -8.69 -0.88 7.15
CA LEU A 111 -9.51 -0.57 5.97
C LEU A 111 -9.09 -1.51 4.85
N VAL A 112 -10.04 -2.16 4.20
CA VAL A 112 -9.76 -3.14 3.14
C VAL A 112 -10.32 -2.66 1.80
N PHE A 113 -9.48 -2.71 0.79
CA PHE A 113 -9.84 -2.28 -0.58
C PHE A 113 -9.56 -3.35 -1.61
#